data_4f5665f596fba16532ae69dfd6e2761d
#
_entry.id   4f5665f596fba16532ae69dfd6e2761d
#
_cell.length_a   1.000
_cell.length_b   1.000
_cell.length_c   1.000
_cell.angle_alpha   90.00
_cell.angle_beta   90.00
_cell.angle_gamma   90.00
#
_symmetry.space_group_name_H-M   'P 1'
#
loop_
_entity.id
_entity.type
_entity.pdbx_description
1 polymer ?
#
loop_
_entity_poly.entity_id
_entity_poly.type
_entity_poly.pdbx_seq_one_letter_code
_entity_poly.pdbx_strand_id
1 'polypeptide(L)'
;MADQTAPRLVPASSPLTPTMSEIGTAPVDFLEYWRTGARELSTYRGHSHGVWSVAFAPNGLTLASGGVDRLIRLWDIETGRLLRSLKGHTADIRSVVFTPDGQTLATASEDRTIRLWNPTTGESKKLLFTRYDHNVVSLSLSPDGLMLARGSHNKDIKIWEVMTGTELMTLLGKDQYDHHWSVCVAFSPDGMHLASGMDIGKIKLWEVLPSGEEKILHDGHWKQDADDTSETRGYFVEDDGGFQKPMDYWIGAMAFTPDAKLLITGSRDQTIKLFDMPHVAEQRTLKGHTAWVRSLVVTPDSKVLISASDDATIRFWDLSNGRCFRTLKAHAAAVRGITLSPDGMKLASASWDRTVKLWEGGAERE
;
A
#
# COMPACT_ATOMS: atom_id res chain seq x y z
N MET A 1 -3.85 -32.08 38.48
CA MET A 1 -4.27 -32.36 37.10
C MET A 1 -5.38 -31.38 36.80
N ALA A 2 -5.08 -30.27 36.16
CA ALA A 2 -6.05 -29.28 35.72
C ALA A 2 -5.83 -29.14 34.20
N ASP A 3 -6.82 -29.58 33.49
CA ASP A 3 -6.92 -29.54 32.04
C ASP A 3 -7.10 -28.08 31.61
N GLN A 4 -6.08 -27.48 30.95
CA GLN A 4 -6.17 -26.18 30.32
C GLN A 4 -6.34 -26.38 28.82
N THR A 5 -7.59 -26.62 28.42
CA THR A 5 -7.97 -26.52 27.02
C THR A 5 -8.06 -25.05 26.62
N ALA A 6 -7.13 -24.62 25.76
CA ALA A 6 -7.19 -23.33 25.11
C ALA A 6 -8.53 -23.18 24.32
N PRO A 7 -9.13 -22.00 24.28
CA PRO A 7 -10.36 -21.79 23.54
C PRO A 7 -10.08 -21.93 22.03
N ARG A 8 -10.76 -22.86 21.39
CA ARG A 8 -10.84 -22.96 19.94
C ARG A 8 -11.50 -21.69 19.41
N LEU A 9 -10.77 -20.92 18.62
CA LEU A 9 -11.35 -19.88 17.79
C LEU A 9 -12.25 -20.54 16.74
N VAL A 10 -13.54 -20.41 16.92
CA VAL A 10 -14.55 -20.72 15.90
C VAL A 10 -14.38 -19.66 14.80
N PRO A 11 -14.26 -20.01 13.52
CA PRO A 11 -14.23 -19.02 12.47
C PRO A 11 -15.53 -18.22 12.53
N ALA A 12 -15.40 -16.91 12.79
CA ALA A 12 -16.52 -15.99 12.71
C ALA A 12 -17.08 -16.06 11.28
N SER A 13 -18.38 -16.30 11.17
CA SER A 13 -19.10 -16.14 9.91
C SER A 13 -18.71 -14.79 9.32
N SER A 14 -18.24 -14.80 8.07
CA SER A 14 -17.82 -13.63 7.31
C SER A 14 -18.74 -12.45 7.62
N PRO A 15 -18.21 -11.26 8.00
CA PRO A 15 -19.02 -10.08 8.02
C PRO A 15 -19.49 -9.86 6.59
N LEU A 16 -20.80 -9.86 6.41
CA LEU A 16 -21.45 -9.51 5.16
C LEU A 16 -20.91 -8.12 4.77
N THR A 17 -19.96 -8.10 3.84
CA THR A 17 -19.79 -6.91 3.00
C THR A 17 -21.18 -6.64 2.46
N PRO A 18 -21.74 -5.44 2.60
CA PRO A 18 -23.02 -5.13 1.98
C PRO A 18 -22.83 -5.36 0.48
N THR A 19 -23.43 -6.41 -0.03
CA THR A 19 -23.49 -6.65 -1.46
C THR A 19 -24.27 -5.48 -2.05
N MET A 20 -23.66 -4.76 -2.98
CA MET A 20 -24.23 -3.64 -3.76
C MET A 20 -25.41 -4.08 -4.64
N SER A 21 -26.28 -4.99 -4.17
CA SER A 21 -27.34 -5.62 -4.96
C SER A 21 -28.74 -5.04 -4.75
N GLU A 22 -28.90 -3.89 -4.05
CA GLU A 22 -30.24 -3.33 -3.82
C GLU A 22 -30.52 -1.96 -4.45
N ILE A 23 -29.60 -1.41 -5.22
CA ILE A 23 -29.90 -0.26 -6.06
C ILE A 23 -29.72 -0.72 -7.51
N GLY A 24 -30.81 -0.78 -8.26
CA GLY A 24 -30.88 -1.31 -9.64
C GLY A 24 -30.11 -0.51 -10.70
N THR A 25 -28.86 -0.19 -10.43
CA THR A 25 -27.90 0.33 -11.43
C THR A 25 -27.03 -0.82 -11.90
N ALA A 26 -26.86 -0.96 -13.21
CA ALA A 26 -25.93 -1.92 -13.80
C ALA A 26 -24.55 -1.78 -13.13
N PRO A 27 -23.80 -2.89 -12.93
CA PRO A 27 -22.47 -2.82 -12.35
C PRO A 27 -21.61 -1.85 -13.15
N VAL A 28 -20.87 -0.98 -12.44
CA VAL A 28 -19.99 0.02 -13.06
C VAL A 28 -18.89 -0.69 -13.82
N ASP A 29 -18.77 -0.42 -15.10
CA ASP A 29 -17.58 -0.79 -15.87
C ASP A 29 -16.47 0.24 -15.61
N PHE A 30 -15.58 -0.06 -14.64
CA PHE A 30 -14.50 0.83 -14.26
C PHE A 30 -13.50 1.08 -15.38
N LEU A 31 -13.36 0.13 -16.32
CA LEU A 31 -12.49 0.34 -17.48
C LEU A 31 -13.02 1.47 -18.36
N GLU A 32 -14.30 1.45 -18.70
CA GLU A 32 -14.92 2.52 -19.47
C GLU A 32 -15.02 3.81 -18.67
N TYR A 33 -15.38 3.73 -17.39
CA TYR A 33 -15.48 4.87 -16.50
C TYR A 33 -14.18 5.68 -16.43
N TRP A 34 -13.04 5.04 -16.19
CA TRP A 34 -11.73 5.70 -16.15
C TRP A 34 -11.15 5.99 -17.54
N ARG A 35 -11.66 5.32 -18.60
CA ARG A 35 -11.26 5.58 -19.98
C ARG A 35 -11.90 6.86 -20.52
N THR A 36 -13.14 7.16 -20.17
CA THR A 36 -13.87 8.33 -20.66
C THR A 36 -13.39 9.63 -20.05
N GLY A 37 -12.95 9.64 -18.81
CA GLY A 37 -12.45 10.86 -18.16
C GLY A 37 -11.63 10.60 -16.90
N ALA A 38 -10.87 11.62 -16.47
CA ALA A 38 -10.29 11.76 -15.15
C ALA A 38 -10.10 13.25 -14.89
N ARG A 39 -11.04 13.86 -14.18
CA ARG A 39 -11.02 15.30 -13.88
C ARG A 39 -10.63 15.56 -12.44
N GLU A 40 -9.92 16.64 -12.19
CA GLU A 40 -9.65 17.13 -10.84
C GLU A 40 -10.92 17.73 -10.24
N LEU A 41 -11.35 17.19 -9.08
CA LEU A 41 -12.46 17.74 -8.32
C LEU A 41 -12.00 18.77 -7.32
N SER A 42 -10.91 18.51 -6.62
CA SER A 42 -10.42 19.34 -5.53
C SER A 42 -8.92 19.21 -5.34
N THR A 43 -8.30 20.30 -4.88
CA THR A 43 -6.94 20.32 -4.37
C THR A 43 -6.93 20.72 -2.91
N TYR A 44 -6.48 19.81 -2.03
CA TYR A 44 -6.35 20.06 -0.60
C TYR A 44 -4.96 20.63 -0.32
N ARG A 45 -4.94 21.84 0.24
CA ARG A 45 -3.72 22.58 0.59
C ARG A 45 -3.63 22.75 2.09
N GLY A 46 -2.43 22.59 2.64
CA GLY A 46 -2.22 22.76 4.08
C GLY A 46 -0.96 22.08 4.60
N HIS A 47 -0.48 21.01 3.94
CA HIS A 47 0.84 20.45 4.25
C HIS A 47 1.93 21.46 3.91
N SER A 48 2.89 21.66 4.83
CA SER A 48 4.01 22.59 4.61
C SER A 48 5.14 21.95 3.80
N HIS A 49 5.13 20.62 3.71
CA HIS A 49 6.13 19.80 3.01
C HIS A 49 5.44 18.69 2.21
N GLY A 50 6.24 17.88 1.51
CA GLY A 50 5.75 16.77 0.70
C GLY A 50 4.84 15.82 1.46
N VAL A 51 3.82 15.29 0.77
CA VAL A 51 2.86 14.32 1.30
C VAL A 51 3.26 12.94 0.80
N TRP A 52 3.42 11.99 1.74
CA TRP A 52 3.83 10.62 1.43
C TRP A 52 2.67 9.70 1.14
N SER A 53 1.60 9.81 1.92
CA SER A 53 0.53 8.83 1.91
C SER A 53 -0.83 9.48 2.06
N VAL A 54 -1.83 8.87 1.46
CA VAL A 54 -3.23 9.26 1.51
C VAL A 54 -4.12 8.01 1.61
N ALA A 55 -5.20 8.09 2.37
CA ALA A 55 -6.17 7.02 2.52
C ALA A 55 -7.60 7.56 2.61
N PHE A 56 -8.54 6.91 1.91
CA PHE A 56 -9.97 7.12 2.14
C PHE A 56 -10.41 6.42 3.42
N ALA A 57 -11.27 7.07 4.17
CA ALA A 57 -12.05 6.39 5.18
C ALA A 57 -13.09 5.47 4.50
N PRO A 58 -13.48 4.34 5.13
CA PRO A 58 -14.42 3.39 4.54
C PRO A 58 -15.81 3.96 4.24
N ASN A 59 -16.18 5.06 4.91
CA ASN A 59 -17.43 5.77 4.62
C ASN A 59 -17.40 6.62 3.33
N GLY A 60 -16.24 6.74 2.69
CA GLY A 60 -16.05 7.54 1.49
C GLY A 60 -16.14 9.05 1.68
N LEU A 61 -16.31 9.57 2.91
CA LEU A 61 -16.54 10.99 3.20
C LEU A 61 -15.30 11.72 3.74
N THR A 62 -14.29 10.97 4.16
CA THR A 62 -13.10 11.54 4.79
C THR A 62 -11.84 11.01 4.11
N LEU A 63 -10.87 11.90 3.90
CA LEU A 63 -9.50 11.55 3.52
C LEU A 63 -8.54 11.78 4.69
N ALA A 64 -7.60 10.87 4.89
CA ALA A 64 -6.42 11.09 5.72
C ALA A 64 -5.19 11.28 4.84
N SER A 65 -4.31 12.20 5.21
CA SER A 65 -3.01 12.38 4.56
C SER A 65 -1.90 12.56 5.58
N GLY A 66 -0.71 12.02 5.28
CA GLY A 66 0.48 12.13 6.13
C GLY A 66 1.72 12.46 5.32
N GLY A 67 2.63 13.25 5.88
CA GLY A 67 3.79 13.72 5.14
C GLY A 67 5.00 14.11 5.99
N VAL A 68 5.93 14.78 5.34
CA VAL A 68 7.21 15.27 5.88
C VAL A 68 7.02 16.30 7.00
N ASP A 69 5.89 17.01 7.01
CA ASP A 69 5.58 17.98 8.07
C ASP A 69 5.15 17.33 9.39
N ARG A 70 5.21 15.99 9.50
CA ARG A 70 4.94 15.19 10.70
C ARG A 70 3.47 15.28 11.19
N LEU A 71 2.57 15.78 10.32
CA LEU A 71 1.15 15.94 10.64
C LEU A 71 0.32 14.95 9.84
N ILE A 72 -0.69 14.39 10.50
CA ILE A 72 -1.80 13.75 9.81
C ILE A 72 -2.90 14.78 9.66
N ARG A 73 -3.46 14.89 8.46
CA ARG A 73 -4.63 15.75 8.21
C ARG A 73 -5.82 14.92 7.79
N LEU A 74 -6.96 15.24 8.37
CA LEU A 74 -8.24 14.68 7.99
C LEU A 74 -9.03 15.75 7.24
N TRP A 75 -9.52 15.39 6.06
CA TRP A 75 -10.20 16.29 5.14
C TRP A 75 -11.61 15.79 4.87
N ASP A 76 -12.55 16.70 4.80
CA ASP A 76 -13.88 16.43 4.30
C ASP A 76 -13.86 16.43 2.76
N ILE A 77 -14.39 15.38 2.17
CA ILE A 77 -14.32 15.17 0.72
C ILE A 77 -15.28 16.10 -0.03
N GLU A 78 -16.46 16.32 0.51
CA GLU A 78 -17.50 17.10 -0.13
C GLU A 78 -17.15 18.59 -0.12
N THR A 79 -16.71 19.10 1.02
CA THR A 79 -16.46 20.54 1.22
C THR A 79 -15.02 20.94 0.95
N GLY A 80 -14.10 19.97 0.88
CA GLY A 80 -12.65 20.22 0.76
C GLY A 80 -11.99 20.78 2.02
N ARG A 81 -12.71 20.87 3.14
CA ARG A 81 -12.24 21.50 4.37
C ARG A 81 -11.37 20.57 5.21
N LEU A 82 -10.40 21.16 5.88
CA LEU A 82 -9.63 20.49 6.92
C LEU A 82 -10.52 20.26 8.15
N LEU A 83 -10.82 18.98 8.42
CA LEU A 83 -11.56 18.59 9.62
C LEU A 83 -10.67 18.61 10.85
N ARG A 84 -9.44 18.10 10.72
CA ARG A 84 -8.55 17.93 11.88
C ARG A 84 -7.08 17.80 11.46
N SER A 85 -6.18 18.22 12.35
CA SER A 85 -4.75 17.93 12.28
C SER A 85 -4.34 17.15 13.53
N LEU A 86 -3.81 15.94 13.34
CA LEU A 86 -3.34 15.09 14.44
C LEU A 86 -1.83 15.30 14.61
N LYS A 87 -1.41 15.55 15.83
CA LYS A 87 -0.01 15.80 16.21
C LYS A 87 0.47 14.70 17.14
N GLY A 88 1.70 14.26 16.96
CA GLY A 88 2.29 13.26 17.85
C GLY A 88 3.54 12.59 17.29
N HIS A 89 3.59 12.33 15.99
CA HIS A 89 4.80 11.85 15.33
C HIS A 89 5.91 12.92 15.35
N THR A 90 7.16 12.46 15.51
CA THR A 90 8.34 13.33 15.61
C THR A 90 9.21 13.31 14.34
N ALA A 91 8.86 12.47 13.36
CA ALA A 91 9.50 12.40 12.04
C ALA A 91 8.43 12.20 10.95
N ASP A 92 8.87 12.02 9.70
CA ASP A 92 8.04 11.87 8.52
C ASP A 92 7.00 10.76 8.67
N ILE A 93 5.76 11.02 8.26
CA ILE A 93 4.69 10.03 8.22
C ILE A 93 4.68 9.37 6.85
N ARG A 94 5.03 8.09 6.80
CA ARG A 94 5.24 7.32 5.58
C ARG A 94 4.01 6.59 5.09
N SER A 95 3.14 6.17 6.02
CA SER A 95 1.94 5.41 5.69
C SER A 95 0.77 5.80 6.59
N VAL A 96 -0.41 5.88 6.00
CA VAL A 96 -1.69 6.08 6.70
C VAL A 96 -2.69 5.08 6.16
N VAL A 97 -3.41 4.37 7.03
CA VAL A 97 -4.44 3.39 6.65
C VAL A 97 -5.59 3.41 7.66
N PHE A 98 -6.83 3.35 7.17
CA PHE A 98 -8.02 3.17 8.02
C PHE A 98 -8.35 1.70 8.20
N THR A 99 -8.80 1.32 9.40
CA THR A 99 -9.47 0.02 9.58
C THR A 99 -10.76 -0.04 8.76
N PRO A 100 -11.19 -1.23 8.31
CA PRO A 100 -12.39 -1.37 7.48
C PRO A 100 -13.68 -0.85 8.14
N ASP A 101 -13.74 -0.83 9.48
CA ASP A 101 -14.85 -0.25 10.25
C ASP A 101 -14.76 1.29 10.38
N GLY A 102 -13.66 1.90 9.93
CA GLY A 102 -13.39 3.34 10.02
C GLY A 102 -13.16 3.86 11.44
N GLN A 103 -13.12 3.01 12.46
CA GLN A 103 -13.01 3.41 13.86
C GLN A 103 -11.56 3.70 14.28
N THR A 104 -10.59 3.26 13.48
CA THR A 104 -9.18 3.46 13.77
C THR A 104 -8.43 3.89 12.51
N LEU A 105 -7.57 4.89 12.68
CA LEU A 105 -6.57 5.28 11.70
C LEU A 105 -5.21 4.83 12.22
N ALA A 106 -4.49 4.00 11.47
CA ALA A 106 -3.12 3.63 11.77
C ALA A 106 -2.16 4.47 10.94
N THR A 107 -1.09 4.94 11.56
CA THR A 107 -0.06 5.75 10.91
C THR A 107 1.32 5.25 11.28
N ALA A 108 2.21 5.18 10.28
CA ALA A 108 3.60 4.78 10.45
C ALA A 108 4.55 5.93 10.15
N SER A 109 5.62 6.02 10.93
CA SER A 109 6.56 7.12 10.84
C SER A 109 8.02 6.66 10.91
N GLU A 110 8.88 7.50 10.37
CA GLU A 110 10.34 7.41 10.55
C GLU A 110 10.79 7.64 11.99
N ASP A 111 9.88 8.09 12.89
CA ASP A 111 10.12 8.11 14.33
C ASP A 111 10.11 6.72 14.98
N ARG A 112 10.03 5.65 14.16
CA ARG A 112 10.04 4.24 14.57
C ARG A 112 8.80 3.82 15.33
N THR A 113 7.71 4.55 15.19
CA THR A 113 6.45 4.25 15.86
C THR A 113 5.31 4.06 14.85
N ILE A 114 4.36 3.23 15.25
CA ILE A 114 3.03 3.19 14.67
C ILE A 114 2.08 3.75 15.72
N ARG A 115 1.23 4.69 15.32
CA ARG A 115 0.20 5.25 16.18
C ARG A 115 -1.17 4.87 15.67
N LEU A 116 -2.03 4.49 16.60
CA LEU A 116 -3.44 4.24 16.35
C LEU A 116 -4.25 5.42 16.91
N TRP A 117 -5.10 5.98 16.07
CA TRP A 117 -5.89 7.18 16.38
C TRP A 117 -7.38 6.90 16.27
N ASN A 118 -8.17 7.59 17.06
CA ASN A 118 -9.59 7.74 16.79
C ASN A 118 -9.77 8.89 15.78
N PRO A 119 -10.21 8.63 14.54
CA PRO A 119 -10.31 9.69 13.54
C PRO A 119 -11.38 10.72 13.87
N THR A 120 -12.41 10.35 14.64
CA THR A 120 -13.51 11.25 15.03
C THR A 120 -13.09 12.21 16.13
N THR A 121 -12.42 11.73 17.20
CA THR A 121 -12.00 12.59 18.31
C THR A 121 -10.62 13.20 18.07
N GLY A 122 -9.76 12.52 17.29
CA GLY A 122 -8.37 12.89 17.05
C GLY A 122 -7.40 12.42 18.15
N GLU A 123 -7.91 11.64 19.10
CA GLU A 123 -7.10 11.12 20.20
C GLU A 123 -6.22 9.95 19.74
N SER A 124 -4.99 9.90 20.25
CA SER A 124 -4.13 8.76 20.07
C SER A 124 -4.59 7.63 21.01
N LYS A 125 -5.12 6.56 20.42
CA LYS A 125 -5.57 5.37 21.17
C LYS A 125 -4.41 4.55 21.68
N LYS A 126 -3.36 4.41 20.87
CA LYS A 126 -2.25 3.51 21.16
C LYS A 126 -0.98 3.91 20.42
N LEU A 127 0.15 3.58 21.02
CA LEU A 127 1.48 3.74 20.45
C LEU A 127 2.14 2.37 20.42
N LEU A 128 2.54 1.90 19.23
CA LEU A 128 3.26 0.66 19.05
C LEU A 128 4.72 1.01 18.76
N PHE A 129 5.62 0.50 19.56
CA PHE A 129 7.05 0.71 19.39
C PHE A 129 7.64 -0.43 18.55
N THR A 130 8.47 -0.07 17.62
CA THR A 130 9.32 -1.05 16.95
C THR A 130 10.62 -1.14 17.73
N ARG A 131 10.93 -2.31 18.29
CA ARG A 131 12.06 -2.51 19.22
C ARG A 131 13.45 -2.23 18.64
N TYR A 132 13.56 -2.02 17.31
CA TYR A 132 14.82 -1.82 16.61
C TYR A 132 14.86 -0.44 15.93
N ASP A 133 16.08 0.06 15.71
CA ASP A 133 16.38 1.42 15.25
C ASP A 133 16.04 1.72 13.76
N HIS A 134 14.98 1.10 13.20
CA HIS A 134 14.65 1.22 11.79
C HIS A 134 13.31 1.90 11.52
N ASN A 135 13.29 2.74 10.47
CA ASN A 135 12.13 3.48 10.02
C ASN A 135 11.00 2.55 9.56
N VAL A 136 9.77 2.86 9.96
CA VAL A 136 8.57 2.18 9.43
C VAL A 136 8.15 2.89 8.15
N VAL A 137 8.02 2.13 7.05
CA VAL A 137 7.77 2.70 5.72
C VAL A 137 6.44 2.30 5.11
N SER A 138 5.88 1.16 5.48
CA SER A 138 4.64 0.64 4.91
C SER A 138 3.78 -0.03 5.97
N LEU A 139 2.47 0.16 5.86
CA LEU A 139 1.45 -0.54 6.64
C LEU A 139 0.48 -1.24 5.70
N SER A 140 -0.01 -2.40 6.13
CA SER A 140 -1.14 -3.09 5.52
C SER A 140 -2.03 -3.66 6.61
N LEU A 141 -3.34 -3.51 6.46
CA LEU A 141 -4.34 -4.14 7.32
C LEU A 141 -4.88 -5.41 6.66
N SER A 142 -5.15 -6.42 7.49
CA SER A 142 -5.94 -7.57 7.03
C SER A 142 -7.35 -7.12 6.63
N PRO A 143 -8.04 -7.82 5.72
CA PRO A 143 -9.37 -7.43 5.24
C PRO A 143 -10.43 -7.33 6.34
N ASP A 144 -10.30 -8.11 7.41
CA ASP A 144 -11.14 -8.05 8.60
C ASP A 144 -10.79 -6.91 9.56
N GLY A 145 -9.66 -6.23 9.33
CA GLY A 145 -9.15 -5.14 10.15
C GLY A 145 -8.56 -5.56 11.49
N LEU A 146 -8.42 -6.86 11.76
CA LEU A 146 -7.94 -7.36 13.05
C LEU A 146 -6.42 -7.34 13.14
N MET A 147 -5.71 -7.49 12.02
CA MET A 147 -4.25 -7.53 11.97
C MET A 147 -3.68 -6.34 11.21
N LEU A 148 -2.56 -5.82 11.72
CA LEU A 148 -1.76 -4.76 11.11
C LEU A 148 -0.34 -5.25 10.87
N ALA A 149 0.07 -5.33 9.61
CA ALA A 149 1.44 -5.64 9.22
C ALA A 149 2.24 -4.37 8.93
N ARG A 150 3.53 -4.40 9.25
CA ARG A 150 4.47 -3.35 8.85
C ARG A 150 5.63 -3.88 8.02
N GLY A 151 6.03 -3.09 7.01
CA GLY A 151 7.34 -3.13 6.38
C GLY A 151 8.25 -2.03 6.93
N SER A 152 9.54 -2.31 7.03
CA SER A 152 10.53 -1.36 7.57
C SER A 152 11.88 -1.51 6.87
N HIS A 153 12.78 -0.56 7.09
CA HIS A 153 14.19 -0.70 6.73
C HIS A 153 14.90 -1.72 7.65
N ASN A 154 14.26 -2.85 7.87
CA ASN A 154 14.78 -4.01 8.55
C ASN A 154 14.27 -5.25 7.83
N LYS A 155 14.93 -6.39 8.05
CA LYS A 155 14.55 -7.67 7.45
C LYS A 155 13.30 -8.31 8.05
N ASP A 156 12.82 -7.82 9.20
CA ASP A 156 11.63 -8.35 9.86
C ASP A 156 10.35 -7.67 9.39
N ILE A 157 9.31 -8.45 9.29
CA ILE A 157 7.94 -7.98 9.17
C ILE A 157 7.26 -8.30 10.50
N LYS A 158 6.59 -7.32 11.07
CA LYS A 158 5.85 -7.52 12.31
C LYS A 158 4.37 -7.38 12.06
N ILE A 159 3.59 -8.21 12.75
CA ILE A 159 2.13 -8.21 12.69
C ILE A 159 1.61 -8.04 14.11
N TRP A 160 0.67 -7.11 14.27
CA TRP A 160 0.00 -6.82 15.54
C TRP A 160 -1.50 -7.03 15.43
N GLU A 161 -2.11 -7.39 16.56
CA GLU A 161 -3.55 -7.27 16.74
C GLU A 161 -3.91 -5.78 16.94
N VAL A 162 -4.82 -5.27 16.11
CA VAL A 162 -5.17 -3.84 16.07
C VAL A 162 -5.81 -3.39 17.39
N MET A 163 -6.71 -4.17 17.95
CA MET A 163 -7.48 -3.81 19.14
C MET A 163 -6.61 -3.74 20.40
N THR A 164 -5.81 -4.76 20.64
CA THR A 164 -4.96 -4.84 21.83
C THR A 164 -3.59 -4.19 21.62
N GLY A 165 -3.12 -4.13 20.35
CA GLY A 165 -1.76 -3.75 19.97
C GLY A 165 -0.72 -4.76 20.42
N THR A 166 -1.14 -5.99 20.66
CA THR A 166 -0.24 -7.10 20.98
C THR A 166 0.48 -7.53 19.71
N GLU A 167 1.79 -7.70 19.76
CA GLU A 167 2.57 -8.30 18.69
C GLU A 167 2.19 -9.77 18.58
N LEU A 168 1.62 -10.16 17.43
CA LEU A 168 1.18 -11.53 17.18
C LEU A 168 2.32 -12.38 16.64
N MET A 169 3.08 -11.84 15.69
CA MET A 169 4.19 -12.54 15.05
C MET A 169 5.25 -11.63 14.49
N THR A 170 6.46 -12.15 14.35
CA THR A 170 7.56 -11.55 13.60
C THR A 170 8.02 -12.54 12.54
N LEU A 171 7.94 -12.14 11.26
CA LEU A 171 8.38 -12.93 10.12
C LEU A 171 9.81 -12.52 9.74
N LEU A 172 10.76 -13.44 9.86
CA LEU A 172 12.19 -13.13 9.71
C LEU A 172 12.79 -13.63 8.39
N GLY A 173 12.17 -14.59 7.73
CA GLY A 173 12.81 -15.29 6.63
C GLY A 173 14.00 -16.17 7.07
N LYS A 174 14.22 -17.29 6.38
CA LYS A 174 15.16 -18.33 6.80
C LYS A 174 16.64 -17.99 6.59
N ASP A 175 16.95 -16.96 5.82
CA ASP A 175 18.34 -16.66 5.45
C ASP A 175 19.00 -15.75 6.49
N GLN A 176 19.93 -16.32 7.28
CA GLN A 176 20.73 -15.58 8.27
C GLN A 176 21.58 -14.46 7.65
N TYR A 177 21.84 -14.54 6.33
CA TYR A 177 22.64 -13.57 5.57
C TYR A 177 21.81 -12.58 4.76
N ASP A 178 20.47 -12.64 4.86
CA ASP A 178 19.57 -11.74 4.12
C ASP A 178 19.48 -10.39 4.86
N HIS A 179 20.38 -9.46 4.54
CA HIS A 179 20.44 -8.11 5.12
C HIS A 179 19.53 -7.11 4.39
N HIS A 180 18.47 -7.59 3.70
CA HIS A 180 17.62 -6.80 2.86
C HIS A 180 16.42 -6.23 3.60
N TRP A 181 15.99 -5.03 3.19
CA TRP A 181 14.90 -4.29 3.81
C TRP A 181 13.55 -4.72 3.24
N SER A 182 12.58 -4.99 4.08
CA SER A 182 11.18 -5.15 3.70
C SER A 182 10.54 -3.77 3.51
N VAL A 183 10.52 -3.26 2.28
CA VAL A 183 10.12 -1.88 1.99
C VAL A 183 8.61 -1.72 1.92
N CYS A 184 7.89 -2.71 1.41
CA CYS A 184 6.44 -2.68 1.30
C CYS A 184 5.82 -4.02 1.68
N VAL A 185 4.60 -3.96 2.20
CA VAL A 185 3.79 -5.13 2.57
C VAL A 185 2.36 -4.98 2.07
N ALA A 186 1.70 -6.09 1.74
CA ALA A 186 0.30 -6.12 1.36
C ALA A 186 -0.35 -7.44 1.82
N PHE A 187 -1.46 -7.35 2.55
CA PHE A 187 -2.33 -8.49 2.80
C PHE A 187 -3.11 -8.84 1.54
N SER A 188 -3.31 -10.13 1.30
CA SER A 188 -4.23 -10.60 0.27
C SER A 188 -5.68 -10.31 0.66
N PRO A 189 -6.61 -10.19 -0.31
CA PRO A 189 -8.01 -9.90 -0.05
C PRO A 189 -8.75 -10.98 0.77
N ASP A 190 -8.25 -12.22 0.78
CA ASP A 190 -8.75 -13.32 1.61
C ASP A 190 -8.17 -13.31 3.04
N GLY A 191 -7.16 -12.45 3.30
CA GLY A 191 -6.47 -12.37 4.58
C GLY A 191 -5.54 -13.55 4.89
N MET A 192 -5.43 -14.52 3.98
CA MET A 192 -4.63 -15.73 4.22
C MET A 192 -3.15 -15.57 3.90
N HIS A 193 -2.81 -14.55 3.11
CA HIS A 193 -1.43 -14.31 2.67
C HIS A 193 -0.99 -12.89 2.97
N LEU A 194 0.31 -12.74 3.18
CA LEU A 194 1.00 -11.46 3.23
C LEU A 194 2.12 -11.49 2.19
N ALA A 195 2.14 -10.51 1.31
CA ALA A 195 3.26 -10.31 0.40
C ALA A 195 4.18 -9.22 0.93
N SER A 196 5.48 -9.38 0.73
CA SER A 196 6.50 -8.38 1.03
C SER A 196 7.45 -8.17 -0.12
N GLY A 197 7.74 -6.91 -0.44
CA GLY A 197 8.70 -6.50 -1.44
C GLY A 197 9.96 -5.93 -0.79
N MET A 198 11.12 -6.31 -1.32
CA MET A 198 12.41 -5.98 -0.77
C MET A 198 13.21 -5.00 -1.65
N ASP A 199 14.26 -4.44 -1.06
CA ASP A 199 15.18 -3.48 -1.69
C ASP A 199 16.03 -4.05 -2.84
N ILE A 200 16.07 -5.37 -2.98
CA ILE A 200 16.78 -6.09 -4.05
C ILE A 200 15.86 -6.66 -5.12
N GLY A 201 14.59 -6.25 -5.15
CA GLY A 201 13.63 -6.82 -6.07
C GLY A 201 13.14 -8.23 -5.71
N LYS A 202 13.37 -8.68 -4.49
CA LYS A 202 12.88 -9.96 -4.00
C LYS A 202 11.45 -9.81 -3.50
N ILE A 203 10.61 -10.80 -3.82
CA ILE A 203 9.25 -10.92 -3.32
C ILE A 203 9.21 -12.13 -2.40
N LYS A 204 8.69 -11.95 -1.18
CA LYS A 204 8.32 -13.07 -0.31
C LYS A 204 6.82 -13.10 -0.14
N LEU A 205 6.24 -14.27 -0.26
CA LEU A 205 4.84 -14.54 0.03
C LEU A 205 4.78 -15.44 1.27
N TRP A 206 4.04 -14.99 2.26
CA TRP A 206 3.87 -15.64 3.54
C TRP A 206 2.45 -16.15 3.68
N GLU A 207 2.28 -17.34 4.24
CA GLU A 207 0.98 -17.81 4.72
C GLU A 207 0.77 -17.28 6.14
N VAL A 208 -0.34 -16.57 6.36
CA VAL A 208 -0.70 -16.02 7.68
C VAL A 208 -1.55 -17.07 8.40
N LEU A 209 -0.90 -17.87 9.25
CA LEU A 209 -1.56 -18.93 9.99
C LEU A 209 -1.99 -18.45 11.38
N PRO A 210 -3.19 -18.86 11.87
CA PRO A 210 -3.62 -18.57 13.24
C PRO A 210 -2.69 -19.11 14.33
N SER A 211 -1.89 -20.13 14.00
CA SER A 211 -0.87 -20.71 14.90
C SER A 211 0.33 -19.80 15.15
N GLY A 212 0.48 -18.70 14.38
CA GLY A 212 1.67 -17.84 14.43
C GLY A 212 2.92 -18.47 13.83
N GLU A 213 2.79 -19.61 13.16
CA GLU A 213 3.89 -20.25 12.46
C GLU A 213 4.22 -19.52 11.15
N GLU A 214 5.51 -19.37 10.88
CA GLU A 214 6.01 -18.78 9.65
C GLU A 214 6.06 -19.82 8.54
N LYS A 215 5.33 -19.59 7.45
CA LYS A 215 5.42 -20.40 6.25
C LYS A 215 5.62 -19.53 5.02
N ILE A 216 6.83 -19.60 4.44
CA ILE A 216 7.17 -18.92 3.20
C ILE A 216 6.67 -19.77 2.03
N LEU A 217 5.76 -19.22 1.23
CA LEU A 217 5.23 -19.86 0.03
C LEU A 217 6.07 -19.54 -1.20
N HIS A 218 6.65 -18.34 -1.25
CA HIS A 218 7.52 -17.90 -2.34
C HIS A 218 8.65 -17.05 -1.80
N ASP A 219 9.87 -17.36 -2.26
CA ASP A 219 11.08 -16.61 -1.95
C ASP A 219 11.91 -16.49 -3.24
N GLY A 220 11.49 -15.57 -4.13
CA GLY A 220 12.05 -15.42 -5.46
C GLY A 220 12.50 -14.00 -5.77
N HIS A 221 13.50 -13.92 -6.64
CA HIS A 221 13.99 -12.65 -7.14
C HIS A 221 13.17 -12.16 -8.34
N TRP A 222 13.02 -10.85 -8.43
CA TRP A 222 12.63 -10.16 -9.64
C TRP A 222 13.62 -10.55 -10.76
N LYS A 223 13.21 -11.37 -11.73
CA LYS A 223 14.07 -11.76 -12.82
C LYS A 223 14.29 -10.59 -13.76
N GLN A 224 15.54 -10.32 -14.08
CA GLN A 224 15.96 -9.46 -15.16
C GLN A 224 15.48 -10.04 -16.49
N ASP A 225 15.06 -9.19 -17.44
CA ASP A 225 14.77 -9.65 -18.80
C ASP A 225 15.98 -10.43 -19.36
N ALA A 226 15.74 -11.57 -20.02
CA ALA A 226 16.79 -12.46 -20.53
C ALA A 226 17.74 -11.81 -21.56
N ASP A 227 17.39 -10.62 -22.05
CA ASP A 227 18.19 -9.84 -23.01
C ASP A 227 19.18 -8.86 -22.38
N ASP A 228 19.18 -8.70 -21.03
CA ASP A 228 20.21 -7.87 -20.38
C ASP A 228 21.49 -8.68 -20.17
N THR A 229 22.38 -8.62 -21.18
CA THR A 229 23.71 -9.21 -21.16
C THR A 229 24.71 -8.45 -20.28
N SER A 230 24.25 -7.47 -19.48
CA SER A 230 25.10 -6.80 -18.53
C SER A 230 25.46 -7.73 -17.38
N GLU A 231 26.72 -8.14 -17.31
CA GLU A 231 27.30 -8.99 -16.25
C GLU A 231 27.32 -8.32 -14.86
N THR A 232 26.46 -7.38 -14.58
CA THR A 232 26.33 -6.75 -13.26
C THR A 232 25.53 -7.65 -12.32
N ARG A 233 26.09 -8.78 -11.97
CA ARG A 233 25.72 -9.52 -10.76
C ARG A 233 25.91 -8.56 -9.60
N GLY A 234 24.79 -8.23 -8.91
CA GLY A 234 24.82 -7.31 -7.77
C GLY A 234 25.71 -7.85 -6.66
N TYR A 235 26.88 -7.26 -6.52
CA TYR A 235 27.74 -7.46 -5.36
C TYR A 235 27.43 -6.36 -4.34
N PHE A 236 27.35 -6.74 -3.06
CA PHE A 236 27.37 -5.81 -1.96
C PHE A 236 28.77 -5.24 -1.81
N VAL A 237 28.86 -3.98 -1.42
CA VAL A 237 30.07 -3.42 -0.91
C VAL A 237 29.77 -2.60 0.32
N GLU A 238 30.51 -2.93 1.37
CA GLU A 238 30.53 -2.23 2.64
C GLU A 238 31.17 -0.84 2.48
N ASP A 239 30.96 0.03 3.45
CA ASP A 239 31.25 1.46 3.50
C ASP A 239 32.72 1.89 3.35
N ASP A 240 33.58 1.10 2.74
CA ASP A 240 35.02 1.38 2.60
C ASP A 240 35.53 1.56 1.16
N GLY A 241 34.66 1.94 0.24
CA GLY A 241 35.09 2.51 -1.05
C GLY A 241 35.00 1.62 -2.27
N GLY A 242 34.21 0.59 -2.28
CA GLY A 242 34.04 -0.28 -3.44
C GLY A 242 32.55 -0.52 -3.80
N PHE A 243 32.20 -0.40 -5.05
CA PHE A 243 31.00 -0.83 -5.78
C PHE A 243 29.62 -0.52 -5.15
N GLN A 244 28.98 0.55 -5.61
CA GLN A 244 27.58 0.82 -5.33
C GLN A 244 26.70 -0.24 -6.01
N LYS A 245 25.82 -0.89 -5.24
CA LYS A 245 24.71 -1.68 -5.77
C LYS A 245 23.91 -0.86 -6.77
N PRO A 246 23.46 -1.43 -7.89
CA PRO A 246 22.34 -0.86 -8.59
C PRO A 246 21.13 -0.94 -7.67
N MET A 247 20.77 0.19 -7.03
CA MET A 247 19.55 0.32 -6.21
C MET A 247 18.28 0.32 -7.09
N ASP A 248 18.36 -0.16 -8.32
CA ASP A 248 17.34 0.01 -9.34
C ASP A 248 16.14 -0.94 -9.17
N TYR A 249 16.29 -1.99 -8.35
CA TYR A 249 15.28 -3.04 -8.22
C TYR A 249 14.35 -2.93 -6.99
N TRP A 250 14.41 -1.83 -6.24
CA TRP A 250 13.55 -1.67 -5.07
C TRP A 250 12.08 -1.80 -5.42
N ILE A 251 11.38 -2.73 -4.78
CA ILE A 251 9.92 -2.82 -4.85
C ILE A 251 9.35 -1.80 -3.88
N GLY A 252 8.85 -0.68 -4.40
CA GLY A 252 8.32 0.42 -3.62
C GLY A 252 6.81 0.39 -3.40
N ALA A 253 6.11 -0.42 -4.19
CA ALA A 253 4.65 -0.56 -4.13
C ALA A 253 4.24 -2.00 -4.40
N MET A 254 3.15 -2.42 -3.75
CA MET A 254 2.58 -3.75 -3.92
C MET A 254 1.07 -3.71 -3.70
N ALA A 255 0.33 -4.44 -4.53
CA ALA A 255 -1.11 -4.57 -4.42
C ALA A 255 -1.56 -5.94 -4.93
N PHE A 256 -2.55 -6.54 -4.28
CA PHE A 256 -3.32 -7.64 -4.85
C PHE A 256 -4.50 -7.12 -5.65
N THR A 257 -4.94 -7.85 -6.66
CA THR A 257 -6.25 -7.63 -7.25
C THR A 257 -7.34 -8.06 -6.27
N PRO A 258 -8.51 -7.39 -6.20
CA PRO A 258 -9.62 -7.76 -5.30
C PRO A 258 -10.08 -9.21 -5.45
N ASP A 259 -9.95 -9.82 -6.63
CA ASP A 259 -10.25 -11.23 -6.88
C ASP A 259 -9.10 -12.19 -6.46
N ALA A 260 -8.05 -11.68 -5.84
CA ALA A 260 -6.86 -12.39 -5.37
C ALA A 260 -6.08 -13.19 -6.45
N LYS A 261 -6.33 -12.94 -7.75
CA LYS A 261 -5.66 -13.69 -8.82
C LYS A 261 -4.28 -13.15 -9.19
N LEU A 262 -4.04 -11.85 -8.97
CA LEU A 262 -2.77 -11.23 -9.29
C LEU A 262 -2.16 -10.53 -8.07
N LEU A 263 -0.85 -10.67 -7.93
CA LEU A 263 0.00 -9.78 -7.14
C LEU A 263 0.69 -8.83 -8.11
N ILE A 264 0.61 -7.53 -7.84
CA ILE A 264 1.18 -6.47 -8.68
C ILE A 264 2.24 -5.72 -7.89
N THR A 265 3.39 -5.49 -8.50
CA THR A 265 4.50 -4.75 -7.88
C THR A 265 4.94 -3.59 -8.73
N GLY A 266 5.29 -2.48 -8.10
CA GLY A 266 5.89 -1.31 -8.72
C GLY A 266 7.30 -1.08 -8.18
N SER A 267 8.25 -0.82 -9.07
CA SER A 267 9.66 -0.79 -8.73
C SER A 267 10.34 0.53 -9.08
N ARG A 268 11.53 0.71 -8.52
CA ARG A 268 12.44 1.80 -8.83
C ARG A 268 12.97 1.71 -10.27
N ASP A 269 13.00 0.53 -10.87
CA ASP A 269 13.33 0.30 -12.27
C ASP A 269 12.30 0.87 -13.26
N GLN A 270 11.27 1.58 -12.74
CA GLN A 270 10.21 2.24 -13.52
C GLN A 270 9.18 1.26 -14.11
N THR A 271 9.30 -0.02 -13.82
CA THR A 271 8.36 -1.04 -14.31
C THR A 271 7.32 -1.43 -13.26
N ILE A 272 6.23 -2.00 -13.75
CA ILE A 272 5.22 -2.67 -12.96
C ILE A 272 5.17 -4.11 -13.43
N LYS A 273 5.18 -5.07 -12.50
CA LYS A 273 5.07 -6.49 -12.83
C LYS A 273 3.83 -7.11 -12.23
N LEU A 274 3.22 -8.00 -12.99
CA LEU A 274 2.04 -8.77 -12.63
C LEU A 274 2.45 -10.23 -12.42
N PHE A 275 2.06 -10.81 -11.30
CA PHE A 275 2.35 -12.20 -10.95
C PHE A 275 1.06 -12.97 -10.70
N ASP A 276 0.93 -14.16 -11.29
CA ASP A 276 -0.18 -15.06 -11.03
C ASP A 276 -0.12 -15.63 -9.61
N MET A 277 -1.27 -15.62 -8.95
CA MET A 277 -1.41 -16.25 -7.64
C MET A 277 -2.00 -17.67 -7.78
N PRO A 278 -1.62 -18.63 -6.91
CA PRO A 278 -0.71 -18.49 -5.76
C PRO A 278 0.78 -18.74 -6.08
N HIS A 279 1.14 -19.05 -7.33
CA HIS A 279 2.50 -19.50 -7.68
C HIS A 279 3.52 -18.37 -7.80
N VAL A 280 3.09 -17.11 -7.76
CA VAL A 280 3.92 -15.90 -7.94
C VAL A 280 4.78 -16.01 -9.21
N ALA A 281 4.19 -16.53 -10.28
CA ALA A 281 4.81 -16.58 -11.59
C ALA A 281 4.61 -15.26 -12.34
N GLU A 282 5.70 -14.67 -12.86
CA GLU A 282 5.59 -13.43 -13.63
C GLU A 282 4.77 -13.69 -14.91
N GLN A 283 3.65 -12.98 -15.02
CA GLN A 283 2.76 -13.04 -16.17
C GLN A 283 3.09 -11.94 -17.18
N ARG A 284 3.38 -10.73 -16.68
CA ARG A 284 3.56 -9.55 -17.54
C ARG A 284 4.35 -8.44 -16.87
N THR A 285 5.14 -7.72 -17.67
CA THR A 285 5.78 -6.46 -17.28
C THR A 285 5.15 -5.29 -18.03
N LEU A 286 4.71 -4.24 -17.29
CA LEU A 286 4.19 -3.00 -17.85
C LEU A 286 5.28 -1.94 -17.84
N LYS A 287 5.54 -1.33 -19.00
CA LYS A 287 6.55 -0.28 -19.19
C LYS A 287 5.86 1.04 -19.59
N GLY A 288 6.36 2.16 -19.08
CA GLY A 288 5.83 3.48 -19.45
C GLY A 288 6.15 4.60 -18.48
N HIS A 289 6.18 4.35 -17.16
CA HIS A 289 6.72 5.32 -16.21
C HIS A 289 8.19 5.60 -16.49
N THR A 290 8.64 6.82 -16.18
CA THR A 290 10.01 7.28 -16.41
C THR A 290 10.77 7.55 -15.13
N ALA A 291 10.17 7.19 -13.99
CA ALA A 291 10.78 7.22 -12.67
C ALA A 291 10.12 6.16 -11.77
N TRP A 292 10.56 6.07 -10.54
CA TRP A 292 10.14 5.07 -9.56
C TRP A 292 8.61 5.00 -9.39
N VAL A 293 8.01 3.79 -9.51
CA VAL A 293 6.59 3.53 -9.21
C VAL A 293 6.39 3.41 -7.71
N ARG A 294 5.62 4.33 -7.12
CA ARG A 294 5.51 4.54 -5.67
C ARG A 294 4.23 4.00 -5.04
N SER A 295 3.17 3.91 -5.81
CA SER A 295 1.88 3.47 -5.28
C SER A 295 1.06 2.83 -6.37
N LEU A 296 0.29 1.81 -5.99
CA LEU A 296 -0.55 1.00 -6.85
C LEU A 296 -1.91 0.82 -6.19
N VAL A 297 -2.98 0.95 -6.95
CA VAL A 297 -4.33 0.57 -6.54
C VAL A 297 -5.06 -0.09 -7.70
N VAL A 298 -5.96 -1.00 -7.39
CA VAL A 298 -6.76 -1.73 -8.39
C VAL A 298 -8.24 -1.43 -8.17
N THR A 299 -8.99 -1.27 -9.25
CA THR A 299 -10.44 -1.08 -9.17
C THR A 299 -11.15 -2.30 -8.59
N PRO A 300 -12.33 -2.13 -7.94
CA PRO A 300 -13.05 -3.22 -7.28
C PRO A 300 -13.39 -4.41 -8.20
N ASP A 301 -13.52 -4.19 -9.51
CA ASP A 301 -13.77 -5.24 -10.51
C ASP A 301 -12.50 -5.95 -11.02
N SER A 302 -11.34 -5.64 -10.46
CA SER A 302 -10.02 -6.20 -10.86
C SER A 302 -9.62 -5.94 -12.32
N LYS A 303 -10.21 -4.95 -13.01
CA LYS A 303 -9.93 -4.69 -14.44
C LYS A 303 -8.93 -3.57 -14.69
N VAL A 304 -8.88 -2.57 -13.82
CA VAL A 304 -8.02 -1.40 -13.99
C VAL A 304 -7.00 -1.32 -12.87
N LEU A 305 -5.73 -1.22 -13.26
CA LEU A 305 -4.66 -0.83 -12.36
C LEU A 305 -4.41 0.68 -12.51
N ILE A 306 -4.24 1.37 -11.40
CA ILE A 306 -3.81 2.76 -11.34
C ILE A 306 -2.48 2.82 -10.62
N SER A 307 -1.50 3.49 -11.21
CA SER A 307 -0.14 3.61 -10.69
C SER A 307 0.28 5.06 -10.57
N ALA A 308 1.04 5.36 -9.52
CA ALA A 308 1.63 6.68 -9.29
C ALA A 308 3.15 6.60 -9.22
N SER A 309 3.83 7.62 -9.74
CA SER A 309 5.28 7.60 -9.88
C SER A 309 5.94 8.94 -9.52
N ASP A 310 7.24 8.84 -9.26
CA ASP A 310 8.13 10.00 -9.11
C ASP A 310 8.24 10.85 -10.39
N ASP A 311 7.74 10.36 -11.54
CA ASP A 311 7.63 11.11 -12.79
C ASP A 311 6.48 12.15 -12.79
N ALA A 312 5.84 12.36 -11.65
CA ALA A 312 4.71 13.26 -11.44
C ALA A 312 3.41 12.87 -12.16
N THR A 313 3.36 11.66 -12.73
CA THR A 313 2.19 11.15 -13.43
C THR A 313 1.45 10.05 -12.66
N ILE A 314 0.16 9.93 -12.98
CA ILE A 314 -0.67 8.79 -12.64
C ILE A 314 -1.04 8.11 -13.95
N ARG A 315 -0.91 6.78 -14.02
CA ARG A 315 -1.23 5.99 -15.21
C ARG A 315 -2.31 4.97 -14.92
N PHE A 316 -3.15 4.75 -15.91
CA PHE A 316 -4.26 3.80 -15.87
C PHE A 316 -4.01 2.70 -16.89
N TRP A 317 -4.08 1.46 -16.45
CA TRP A 317 -3.72 0.28 -17.22
C TRP A 317 -4.90 -0.69 -17.26
N ASP A 318 -5.19 -1.20 -18.44
CA ASP A 318 -6.12 -2.30 -18.63
C ASP A 318 -5.41 -3.62 -18.28
N LEU A 319 -5.81 -4.26 -17.19
CA LEU A 319 -5.18 -5.49 -16.72
C LEU A 319 -5.35 -6.67 -17.65
N SER A 320 -6.39 -6.68 -18.51
CA SER A 320 -6.62 -7.76 -19.46
C SER A 320 -5.54 -7.86 -20.53
N ASN A 321 -5.02 -6.71 -20.97
CA ASN A 321 -4.05 -6.64 -22.07
C ASN A 321 -2.74 -5.92 -21.70
N GLY A 322 -2.65 -5.31 -20.51
CA GLY A 322 -1.49 -4.59 -20.01
C GLY A 322 -1.23 -3.23 -20.66
N ARG A 323 -2.18 -2.69 -21.43
CA ARG A 323 -1.99 -1.40 -22.10
C ARG A 323 -2.31 -0.23 -21.18
N CYS A 324 -1.44 0.77 -21.19
CA CYS A 324 -1.75 2.06 -20.60
C CYS A 324 -2.73 2.80 -21.51
N PHE A 325 -3.95 3.04 -21.02
CA PHE A 325 -4.97 3.77 -21.80
C PHE A 325 -5.08 5.25 -21.41
N ARG A 326 -4.49 5.65 -20.25
CA ARG A 326 -4.49 7.05 -19.81
C ARG A 326 -3.23 7.37 -19.04
N THR A 327 -2.68 8.55 -19.26
CA THR A 327 -1.62 9.17 -18.47
C THR A 327 -2.10 10.53 -18.00
N LEU A 328 -2.18 10.73 -16.70
CA LEU A 328 -2.60 11.97 -16.07
C LEU A 328 -1.37 12.70 -15.55
N LYS A 329 -1.11 13.93 -16.02
CA LYS A 329 -0.13 14.83 -15.44
C LYS A 329 -0.72 15.43 -14.16
N ALA A 330 -0.66 14.65 -13.08
CA ALA A 330 -1.45 14.90 -11.89
C ALA A 330 -0.91 16.04 -11.04
N HIS A 331 0.40 16.15 -10.92
CA HIS A 331 1.06 17.02 -9.96
C HIS A 331 2.29 17.72 -10.57
N ALA A 332 2.76 18.75 -9.86
CA ALA A 332 4.00 19.47 -10.23
C ALA A 332 5.28 18.77 -9.73
N ALA A 333 5.14 17.74 -8.89
CA ALA A 333 6.25 16.94 -8.35
C ALA A 333 5.83 15.49 -8.17
N ALA A 334 6.74 14.64 -7.72
CA ALA A 334 6.56 13.21 -7.51
C ALA A 334 5.23 12.86 -6.82
N VAL A 335 4.47 11.91 -7.37
CA VAL A 335 3.25 11.37 -6.76
C VAL A 335 3.63 10.17 -5.91
N ARG A 336 3.45 10.29 -4.61
CA ARG A 336 3.96 9.33 -3.62
C ARG A 336 2.92 8.32 -3.16
N GLY A 337 1.66 8.70 -3.14
CA GLY A 337 0.58 7.84 -2.69
C GLY A 337 -0.69 8.07 -3.49
N ILE A 338 -1.40 7.00 -3.78
CA ILE A 338 -2.76 7.04 -4.34
C ILE A 338 -3.66 6.07 -3.59
N THR A 339 -4.95 6.36 -3.59
CA THR A 339 -5.98 5.50 -3.03
C THR A 339 -7.29 5.71 -3.77
N LEU A 340 -8.08 4.64 -3.93
CA LEU A 340 -9.44 4.71 -4.47
C LEU A 340 -10.46 4.88 -3.33
N SER A 341 -11.54 5.59 -3.60
CA SER A 341 -12.72 5.57 -2.74
C SER A 341 -13.32 4.15 -2.67
N PRO A 342 -14.05 3.81 -1.61
CA PRO A 342 -14.63 2.47 -1.45
C PRO A 342 -15.52 2.04 -2.63
N ASP A 343 -16.19 2.99 -3.27
CA ASP A 343 -17.01 2.77 -4.47
C ASP A 343 -16.19 2.70 -5.78
N GLY A 344 -14.87 2.94 -5.74
CA GLY A 344 -13.99 2.96 -6.91
C GLY A 344 -14.16 4.16 -7.86
N MET A 345 -15.06 5.11 -7.53
CA MET A 345 -15.42 6.22 -8.42
C MET A 345 -14.49 7.43 -8.28
N LYS A 346 -13.82 7.57 -7.14
CA LYS A 346 -12.88 8.67 -6.89
C LYS A 346 -11.49 8.15 -6.60
N LEU A 347 -10.49 8.91 -7.03
CA LEU A 347 -9.08 8.66 -6.77
C LEU A 347 -8.53 9.85 -5.98
N ALA A 348 -7.81 9.58 -4.90
CA ALA A 348 -7.03 10.60 -4.23
C ALA A 348 -5.54 10.38 -4.47
N SER A 349 -4.79 11.46 -4.63
CA SER A 349 -3.34 11.42 -4.84
C SER A 349 -2.60 12.38 -3.93
N ALA A 350 -1.46 11.94 -3.37
CA ALA A 350 -0.58 12.68 -2.50
C ALA A 350 0.77 12.94 -3.19
N SER A 351 1.29 14.16 -3.09
CA SER A 351 2.48 14.55 -3.83
C SER A 351 3.49 15.36 -3.01
N TRP A 352 4.71 15.34 -3.50
CA TRP A 352 5.78 16.20 -3.01
C TRP A 352 5.58 17.69 -3.36
N ASP A 353 4.61 18.03 -4.22
CA ASP A 353 4.16 19.39 -4.42
C ASP A 353 3.35 19.96 -3.23
N ARG A 354 3.25 19.22 -2.11
CA ARG A 354 2.61 19.56 -0.84
C ARG A 354 1.08 19.53 -0.91
N THR A 355 0.52 18.96 -1.96
CA THR A 355 -0.94 18.88 -2.14
C THR A 355 -1.43 17.45 -2.11
N VAL A 356 -2.69 17.31 -1.76
CA VAL A 356 -3.50 16.12 -2.04
C VAL A 356 -4.55 16.56 -3.05
N LYS A 357 -4.76 15.76 -4.10
CA LYS A 357 -5.79 16.03 -5.10
C LYS A 357 -6.80 14.91 -5.17
N LEU A 358 -8.03 15.29 -5.48
CA LEU A 358 -9.15 14.39 -5.69
C LEU A 358 -9.55 14.40 -7.16
N TRP A 359 -9.74 13.23 -7.72
CA TRP A 359 -10.06 12.99 -9.12
C TRP A 359 -11.33 12.14 -9.21
N GLU A 360 -12.11 12.34 -10.26
CA GLU A 360 -13.28 11.55 -10.61
C GLU A 360 -13.17 11.09 -12.05
N GLY A 361 -13.58 9.84 -12.33
CA GLY A 361 -13.71 9.30 -13.66
C GLY A 361 -14.98 9.78 -14.37
N GLY A 362 -15.24 9.21 -15.56
CA GLY A 362 -16.43 9.53 -16.35
C GLY A 362 -16.26 10.71 -17.29
N ALA A 363 -17.16 10.83 -18.26
CA ALA A 363 -17.17 11.94 -19.20
C ALA A 363 -17.44 13.26 -18.47
N GLU A 364 -16.84 14.34 -18.97
CA GLU A 364 -17.20 15.69 -18.51
C GLU A 364 -18.73 15.86 -18.67
N ARG A 365 -19.41 16.18 -17.59
CA ARG A 365 -20.81 16.62 -17.67
C ARG A 365 -20.78 18.00 -18.30
N GLU A 366 -21.33 18.12 -19.53
CA GLU A 366 -21.56 19.40 -20.19
C GLU A 366 -22.37 20.35 -19.31
#